data_4bef3a3fe705661e59cf72c19478b2ff
#
_entry.id   4bef3a3fe705661e59cf72c19478b2ff
#
_cell.length_a   1.000
_cell.length_b   1.000
_cell.length_c   1.000
_cell.angle_alpha   90.00
_cell.angle_beta   90.00
_cell.angle_gamma   90.00
#
_symmetry.space_group_name_H-M   'P 1'
#
loop_
_entity.id
_entity.type
_entity.pdbx_description
1 polymer ?
#
loop_
_entity_poly.entity_id
_entity_poly.type
_entity_poly.pdbx_seq_one_letter_code
_entity_poly.pdbx_strand_id
1 'polypeptide(L)'
;VRLDEDDVATLHQQLAWLTKREGFVQRRLTYAAIVDELLRGSLEDSFERLRHRFISAIHTLPGEQADLLLDVYALSPDTQDVPELLQRRQIHGDKIGRNVDTVRTRETAALKAPHSRLVTGRYAQAPLVLDVPEMHSGIIYEEVSVLTVVENRHWKATYEHHRLATSEDSLEYVTIGRSYPGIVTPSSKGDFKVNTRPVDGAGWNDHFWHLNTERTATEPMQDRTRYDLRFRITSPDDGSEPEPMTLASRALHHRSLLFTIRVGFIGDQPASIWKFEGASPFARPHAANEYNRIHLDARGTATLTLRDVPGGLFNGFAWGWDT
;
A
#
# COMPACT_ATOMS: atom_id res chain seq x y z
N VAL A 1 6.75 12.95 5.32
CA VAL A 1 7.28 13.20 6.66
C VAL A 1 8.46 12.28 6.88
N ARG A 2 9.64 12.83 7.18
CA ARG A 2 10.82 12.05 7.54
C ARG A 2 10.77 11.81 9.04
N LEU A 3 10.53 10.57 9.44
CA LEU A 3 10.61 10.17 10.83
C LEU A 3 12.05 9.76 11.15
N ASP A 4 12.67 10.37 12.14
CA ASP A 4 13.90 9.89 12.75
C ASP A 4 13.59 8.75 13.74
N GLU A 5 14.62 8.22 14.43
CA GLU A 5 14.45 7.12 15.38
C GLU A 5 13.58 7.52 16.59
N ASP A 6 13.69 8.77 17.04
CA ASP A 6 12.90 9.30 18.14
C ASP A 6 11.44 9.48 17.73
N ASP A 7 11.18 9.94 16.52
CA ASP A 7 9.85 10.05 15.94
C ASP A 7 9.17 8.66 15.81
N VAL A 8 9.93 7.65 15.38
CA VAL A 8 9.43 6.25 15.30
C VAL A 8 9.00 5.74 16.68
N ALA A 9 9.83 5.96 17.70
CA ALA A 9 9.49 5.57 19.07
C ALA A 9 8.27 6.32 19.59
N THR A 10 8.19 7.62 19.31
CA THR A 10 7.05 8.48 19.66
C THR A 10 5.77 8.06 18.93
N LEU A 11 5.84 7.73 17.65
CA LEU A 11 4.69 7.21 16.89
C LEU A 11 4.13 5.94 17.52
N HIS A 12 4.99 4.98 17.89
CA HIS A 12 4.56 3.77 18.58
C HIS A 12 3.88 4.06 19.92
N GLN A 13 4.41 5.02 20.71
CA GLN A 13 3.80 5.45 21.95
C GLN A 13 2.44 6.11 21.72
N GLN A 14 2.30 6.96 20.71
CA GLN A 14 1.04 7.61 20.34
C GLN A 14 0.00 6.59 19.89
N LEU A 15 0.36 5.62 19.05
CA LEU A 15 -0.53 4.53 18.65
C LEU A 15 -1.03 3.73 19.87
N ALA A 16 -0.13 3.33 20.76
CA ALA A 16 -0.50 2.63 21.98
C ALA A 16 -1.34 3.50 22.95
N TRP A 17 -1.09 4.80 22.97
CA TRP A 17 -1.86 5.73 23.79
C TRP A 17 -3.28 5.94 23.26
N LEU A 18 -3.47 5.95 21.94
CA LEU A 18 -4.79 6.09 21.29
C LEU A 18 -5.71 4.89 21.52
N THR A 19 -5.21 3.72 21.95
CA THR A 19 -6.10 2.61 22.35
C THR A 19 -6.74 2.83 23.73
N LYS A 20 -6.21 3.71 24.59
CA LYS A 20 -6.69 3.91 25.95
C LYS A 20 -7.94 4.76 25.98
N ARG A 21 -8.69 4.69 27.12
CA ARG A 21 -9.93 5.46 27.33
C ARG A 21 -10.87 5.33 26.14
N GLU A 22 -11.43 6.43 25.63
CA GLU A 22 -12.42 6.44 24.54
C GLU A 22 -11.88 6.01 23.18
N GLY A 23 -10.60 5.63 23.10
CA GLY A 23 -10.01 5.17 21.85
C GLY A 23 -9.64 6.31 20.90
N PHE A 24 -9.83 6.07 19.60
CA PHE A 24 -9.49 7.01 18.52
C PHE A 24 -10.60 8.04 18.33
N VAL A 25 -10.51 9.14 19.10
CA VAL A 25 -11.46 10.28 19.04
C VAL A 25 -10.72 11.59 18.77
N GLN A 26 -11.43 12.59 18.22
CA GLN A 26 -10.85 13.86 17.79
C GLN A 26 -9.99 14.53 18.87
N ARG A 27 -10.53 14.69 20.10
CA ARG A 27 -9.81 15.34 21.20
C ARG A 27 -8.52 14.63 21.60
N ARG A 28 -8.40 13.35 21.31
CA ARG A 28 -7.19 12.58 21.61
C ARG A 28 -6.20 12.63 20.45
N LEU A 29 -6.69 12.62 19.22
CA LEU A 29 -5.83 12.72 18.05
C LEU A 29 -5.02 14.03 18.06
N THR A 30 -5.57 15.14 18.52
CA THR A 30 -4.84 16.42 18.66
C THR A 30 -3.60 16.36 19.56
N TYR A 31 -3.52 15.38 20.47
CA TYR A 31 -2.33 15.14 21.30
C TYR A 31 -1.40 14.05 20.72
N ALA A 32 -1.79 13.41 19.64
CA ALA A 32 -1.00 12.41 18.92
C ALA A 32 -0.47 13.03 17.63
N ALA A 33 0.39 14.04 17.77
CA ALA A 33 0.79 14.93 16.67
C ALA A 33 1.36 14.20 15.45
N ILE A 34 2.21 13.18 15.66
CA ILE A 34 2.79 12.41 14.55
C ILE A 34 1.70 11.59 13.83
N VAL A 35 0.78 10.98 14.60
CA VAL A 35 -0.34 10.22 13.98
C VAL A 35 -1.26 11.17 13.22
N ASP A 36 -1.59 12.34 13.77
CA ASP A 36 -2.41 13.36 13.10
C ASP A 36 -1.74 13.82 11.80
N GLU A 37 -0.45 14.13 11.83
CA GLU A 37 0.32 14.58 10.67
C GLU A 37 0.39 13.51 9.57
N LEU A 38 0.65 12.24 9.93
CA LEU A 38 0.70 11.13 8.96
C LEU A 38 -0.66 10.82 8.32
N LEU A 39 -1.75 11.08 9.03
CA LEU A 39 -3.10 10.90 8.51
C LEU A 39 -3.57 12.10 7.68
N ARG A 40 -3.00 13.28 7.92
CA ARG A 40 -3.44 14.53 7.32
C ARG A 40 -2.86 14.70 5.93
N GLY A 41 -3.72 14.84 4.94
CA GLY A 41 -3.33 15.18 3.56
C GLY A 41 -3.49 16.68 3.27
N SER A 42 -4.32 17.40 4.06
CA SER A 42 -4.56 18.83 3.96
C SER A 42 -4.85 19.40 5.34
N LEU A 43 -4.53 20.67 5.57
CA LEU A 43 -4.88 21.38 6.82
C LEU A 43 -6.40 21.46 7.06
N GLU A 44 -7.18 21.33 6.00
CA GLU A 44 -8.66 21.39 6.05
C GLU A 44 -9.30 20.03 6.27
N ASP A 45 -8.53 18.96 6.42
CA ASP A 45 -9.08 17.62 6.63
C ASP A 45 -9.87 17.55 7.94
N SER A 46 -11.12 17.14 7.82
CA SER A 46 -12.00 16.92 8.98
C SER A 46 -11.54 15.68 9.77
N PHE A 47 -11.88 15.62 11.06
CA PHE A 47 -11.61 14.44 11.90
C PHE A 47 -12.19 13.15 11.28
N GLU A 48 -13.40 13.20 10.72
CA GLU A 48 -13.99 12.04 10.06
C GLU A 48 -13.15 11.53 8.91
N ARG A 49 -12.54 12.42 8.11
CA ARG A 49 -11.62 12.05 7.04
C ARG A 49 -10.36 11.35 7.58
N LEU A 50 -9.77 11.87 8.66
CA LEU A 50 -8.63 11.25 9.32
C LEU A 50 -8.99 9.89 9.93
N ARG A 51 -10.17 9.79 10.54
CA ARG A 51 -10.72 8.53 11.08
C ARG A 51 -10.90 7.48 9.98
N HIS A 52 -11.44 7.85 8.84
CA HIS A 52 -11.59 6.96 7.68
C HIS A 52 -10.23 6.48 7.15
N ARG A 53 -9.24 7.35 7.04
CA ARG A 53 -7.88 6.99 6.64
C ARG A 53 -7.25 6.01 7.62
N PHE A 54 -7.43 6.22 8.91
CA PHE A 54 -6.91 5.31 9.93
C PHE A 54 -7.58 3.93 9.86
N ILE A 55 -8.90 3.87 9.74
CA ILE A 55 -9.65 2.63 9.51
C ILE A 55 -9.15 1.93 8.24
N SER A 56 -8.96 2.68 7.17
CA SER A 56 -8.43 2.14 5.90
C SER A 56 -7.03 1.54 6.06
N ALA A 57 -6.15 2.21 6.81
CA ALA A 57 -4.82 1.70 7.12
C ALA A 57 -4.89 0.37 7.89
N ILE A 58 -5.78 0.28 8.89
CA ILE A 58 -6.00 -0.94 9.67
C ILE A 58 -6.52 -2.08 8.77
N HIS A 59 -7.44 -1.81 7.87
CA HIS A 59 -8.00 -2.82 6.94
C HIS A 59 -6.97 -3.39 5.94
N THR A 60 -5.79 -2.80 5.80
CA THR A 60 -4.71 -3.39 5.00
C THR A 60 -3.93 -4.49 5.74
N LEU A 61 -4.21 -4.70 7.01
CA LEU A 61 -3.59 -5.71 7.84
C LEU A 61 -4.32 -7.07 7.70
N PRO A 62 -3.70 -8.19 8.11
CA PRO A 62 -4.42 -9.47 8.19
C PRO A 62 -5.70 -9.37 9.01
N GLY A 63 -6.77 -10.04 8.59
CA GLY A 63 -8.11 -9.87 9.15
C GLY A 63 -8.18 -9.95 10.68
N GLU A 64 -7.54 -10.97 11.29
CA GLU A 64 -7.52 -11.08 12.76
C GLU A 64 -6.84 -9.88 13.46
N GLN A 65 -5.81 -9.30 12.84
CA GLN A 65 -5.15 -8.11 13.39
C GLN A 65 -5.98 -6.85 13.16
N ALA A 66 -6.61 -6.74 12.00
CA ALA A 66 -7.48 -5.63 11.68
C ALA A 66 -8.68 -5.57 12.64
N ASP A 67 -9.38 -6.69 12.82
CA ASP A 67 -10.54 -6.78 13.72
C ASP A 67 -10.16 -6.43 15.16
N LEU A 68 -9.03 -6.96 15.64
CA LEU A 68 -8.51 -6.62 16.97
C LEU A 68 -8.24 -5.12 17.12
N LEU A 69 -7.57 -4.51 16.15
CA LEU A 69 -7.22 -3.10 16.21
C LEU A 69 -8.45 -2.21 16.09
N LEU A 70 -9.41 -2.53 15.24
CA LEU A 70 -10.67 -1.80 15.16
C LEU A 70 -11.41 -1.82 16.51
N ASP A 71 -11.44 -2.98 17.16
CA ASP A 71 -12.08 -3.08 18.48
C ASP A 71 -11.33 -2.28 19.54
N VAL A 72 -10.01 -2.39 19.68
CA VAL A 72 -9.26 -1.71 20.75
C VAL A 72 -9.16 -0.20 20.54
N TYR A 73 -9.22 0.29 19.29
CA TYR A 73 -9.30 1.73 19.01
C TYR A 73 -10.72 2.32 19.12
N ALA A 74 -11.74 1.52 19.47
CA ALA A 74 -13.14 1.94 19.47
C ALA A 74 -13.64 2.40 18.09
N LEU A 75 -13.26 1.69 17.05
CA LEU A 75 -13.61 2.00 15.65
C LEU A 75 -14.61 1.02 15.04
N SER A 76 -14.83 -0.14 15.69
CA SER A 76 -15.84 -1.10 15.28
C SER A 76 -17.22 -0.72 15.82
N PRO A 77 -18.33 -1.14 15.17
CA PRO A 77 -19.68 -0.90 15.65
C PRO A 77 -19.93 -1.41 17.08
N ASP A 78 -19.27 -2.51 17.47
CA ASP A 78 -19.49 -3.14 18.78
C ASP A 78 -18.75 -2.43 19.91
N THR A 79 -17.75 -1.59 19.60
CA THR A 79 -16.88 -0.98 20.61
C THR A 79 -16.81 0.53 20.55
N GLN A 80 -17.39 1.18 19.53
CA GLN A 80 -17.31 2.63 19.32
C GLN A 80 -17.85 3.45 20.51
N ASP A 81 -18.83 2.92 21.23
CA ASP A 81 -19.45 3.57 22.40
C ASP A 81 -18.92 3.02 23.74
N VAL A 82 -17.86 2.20 23.69
CA VAL A 82 -17.26 1.58 24.88
C VAL A 82 -15.99 2.33 25.28
N PRO A 83 -16.02 3.16 26.33
CA PRO A 83 -14.88 4.01 26.68
C PRO A 83 -13.70 3.24 27.30
N GLU A 84 -13.96 2.11 27.95
CA GLU A 84 -12.95 1.37 28.70
C GLU A 84 -12.22 0.34 27.81
N LEU A 85 -10.90 0.47 27.66
CA LEU A 85 -10.08 -0.46 26.88
C LEU A 85 -10.23 -1.92 27.35
N LEU A 86 -10.37 -2.14 28.68
CA LEU A 86 -10.54 -3.48 29.22
C LEU A 86 -11.83 -4.14 28.70
N GLN A 87 -12.92 -3.38 28.65
CA GLN A 87 -14.19 -3.88 28.11
C GLN A 87 -14.10 -4.16 26.61
N ARG A 88 -13.44 -3.31 25.82
CA ARG A 88 -13.22 -3.58 24.39
C ARG A 88 -12.40 -4.84 24.16
N ARG A 89 -11.38 -5.08 24.99
CA ARG A 89 -10.61 -6.35 24.96
C ARG A 89 -11.47 -7.56 25.32
N GLN A 90 -12.39 -7.39 26.29
CA GLN A 90 -13.33 -8.45 26.66
C GLN A 90 -14.27 -8.76 25.49
N ILE A 91 -14.90 -7.74 24.88
CA ILE A 91 -15.77 -7.90 23.73
C ILE A 91 -15.04 -8.63 22.59
N HIS A 92 -13.81 -8.21 22.27
CA HIS A 92 -13.00 -8.89 21.26
C HIS A 92 -12.68 -10.34 21.66
N GLY A 93 -12.31 -10.57 22.91
CA GLY A 93 -12.01 -11.91 23.44
C GLY A 93 -13.20 -12.84 23.33
N ASP A 94 -14.40 -12.37 23.65
CA ASP A 94 -15.64 -13.14 23.52
C ASP A 94 -15.95 -13.51 22.06
N LYS A 95 -15.71 -12.58 21.10
CA LYS A 95 -15.86 -12.86 19.65
C LYS A 95 -14.96 -14.01 19.18
N ILE A 96 -13.74 -14.08 19.68
CA ILE A 96 -12.75 -15.07 19.20
C ILE A 96 -12.56 -16.26 20.16
N GLY A 97 -13.35 -16.35 21.24
CA GLY A 97 -13.26 -17.40 22.23
C GLY A 97 -11.92 -17.42 23.00
N ARG A 98 -11.39 -16.24 23.34
CA ARG A 98 -10.11 -16.06 24.05
C ARG A 98 -10.26 -15.15 25.27
N ASN A 99 -9.40 -15.35 26.26
CA ASN A 99 -9.35 -14.49 27.44
C ASN A 99 -8.65 -13.14 27.14
N VAL A 100 -8.86 -12.16 28.01
CA VAL A 100 -8.32 -10.80 27.89
C VAL A 100 -6.79 -10.75 27.85
N ASP A 101 -6.10 -11.64 28.56
CA ASP A 101 -4.63 -11.66 28.57
C ASP A 101 -4.06 -12.10 27.19
N THR A 102 -4.72 -13.07 26.55
CA THR A 102 -4.39 -13.46 25.18
C THR A 102 -4.62 -12.30 24.21
N VAL A 103 -5.75 -11.58 24.33
CA VAL A 103 -6.07 -10.39 23.54
C VAL A 103 -5.01 -9.32 23.73
N ARG A 104 -4.62 -9.01 24.96
CA ARG A 104 -3.57 -8.03 25.29
C ARG A 104 -2.21 -8.37 24.67
N THR A 105 -1.83 -9.64 24.69
CA THR A 105 -0.58 -10.09 24.06
C THR A 105 -0.62 -9.90 22.55
N ARG A 106 -1.72 -10.27 21.90
CA ARG A 106 -1.92 -10.08 20.46
C ARG A 106 -1.97 -8.60 20.08
N GLU A 107 -2.65 -7.75 20.88
CA GLU A 107 -2.69 -6.30 20.69
C GLU A 107 -1.28 -5.69 20.71
N THR A 108 -0.43 -6.06 21.67
CA THR A 108 0.93 -5.55 21.76
C THR A 108 1.74 -5.86 20.48
N ALA A 109 1.54 -7.04 19.91
CA ALA A 109 2.17 -7.40 18.63
C ALA A 109 1.54 -6.64 17.44
N ALA A 110 0.21 -6.54 17.41
CA ALA A 110 -0.53 -5.90 16.33
C ALA A 110 -0.30 -4.39 16.24
N LEU A 111 -0.06 -3.70 17.36
CA LEU A 111 0.18 -2.24 17.40
C LEU A 111 1.43 -1.78 16.62
N LYS A 112 2.34 -2.69 16.30
CA LYS A 112 3.50 -2.39 15.46
C LYS A 112 3.14 -2.29 13.97
N ALA A 113 2.09 -2.96 13.53
CA ALA A 113 1.72 -3.06 12.12
C ALA A 113 1.18 -1.75 11.51
N PRO A 114 0.33 -0.93 12.20
CA PRO A 114 -0.14 0.35 11.67
C PRO A 114 0.98 1.34 11.38
N HIS A 115 2.08 1.32 12.13
CA HIS A 115 3.23 2.18 11.92
C HIS A 115 3.71 2.19 10.46
N SER A 116 4.02 1.02 9.92
CA SER A 116 4.48 0.90 8.53
C SER A 116 3.42 1.41 7.54
N ARG A 117 2.13 1.20 7.81
CA ARG A 117 1.05 1.65 6.95
C ARG A 117 0.93 3.16 6.91
N LEU A 118 1.00 3.80 8.08
CA LEU A 118 0.92 5.25 8.20
C LEU A 118 2.13 5.95 7.56
N VAL A 119 3.33 5.49 7.87
CA VAL A 119 4.58 6.09 7.33
C VAL A 119 4.67 5.97 5.82
N THR A 120 4.20 4.85 5.25
CA THR A 120 4.29 4.61 3.81
C THR A 120 3.04 5.03 3.04
N GLY A 121 1.97 5.43 3.72
CA GLY A 121 0.71 5.75 3.10
C GLY A 121 0.05 4.57 2.36
N ARG A 122 0.36 3.34 2.74
CA ARG A 122 -0.09 2.11 2.04
C ARG A 122 -1.50 1.69 2.43
N TYR A 123 -2.45 2.54 2.19
CA TYR A 123 -3.87 2.28 2.42
C TYR A 123 -4.71 3.13 1.47
N ALA A 124 -5.96 2.73 1.25
CA ALA A 124 -6.88 3.54 0.46
C ALA A 124 -7.17 4.84 1.22
N GLN A 125 -6.73 5.96 0.69
CA GLN A 125 -6.76 7.23 1.38
C GLN A 125 -7.96 8.09 1.00
N ALA A 126 -8.56 7.79 -0.15
CA ALA A 126 -9.84 8.33 -0.56
C ALA A 126 -10.92 7.30 -0.24
N PRO A 127 -11.76 7.50 0.77
CA PRO A 127 -13.07 6.91 0.69
C PRO A 127 -13.72 7.53 -0.54
N LEU A 128 -14.51 6.80 -1.24
CA LEU A 128 -15.36 7.11 -2.41
C LEU A 128 -15.97 8.53 -2.48
N VAL A 129 -15.28 9.55 -2.04
CA VAL A 129 -15.68 10.94 -2.13
C VAL A 129 -15.17 11.48 -3.46
N LEU A 130 -16.10 11.77 -4.33
CA LEU A 130 -15.95 12.30 -5.68
C LEU A 130 -15.27 13.68 -5.76
N ASP A 131 -14.75 14.23 -4.69
CA ASP A 131 -14.22 15.56 -4.62
C ASP A 131 -12.71 15.60 -4.64
N VAL A 132 -12.20 16.15 -5.73
CA VAL A 132 -10.83 16.61 -6.00
C VAL A 132 -9.77 15.52 -5.88
N PRO A 133 -8.87 15.40 -6.85
CA PRO A 133 -7.72 14.54 -6.71
C PRO A 133 -6.96 14.94 -5.44
N GLU A 134 -7.13 14.17 -4.38
CA GLU A 134 -6.31 14.34 -3.19
C GLU A 134 -4.87 14.09 -3.62
N MET A 135 -4.12 15.17 -3.70
CA MET A 135 -2.68 15.12 -3.82
C MET A 135 -2.15 14.67 -2.47
N HIS A 136 -2.04 13.35 -2.30
CA HIS A 136 -1.51 12.83 -1.07
C HIS A 136 -0.01 13.08 -1.04
N SER A 137 0.44 13.70 0.02
CA SER A 137 1.85 14.06 0.19
C SER A 137 2.43 14.92 -0.95
N GLY A 138 1.61 15.76 -1.57
CA GLY A 138 2.07 16.67 -2.62
C GLY A 138 2.53 16.01 -3.93
N ILE A 139 2.15 14.75 -4.19
CA ILE A 139 2.55 14.01 -5.39
C ILE A 139 1.34 13.69 -6.26
N ILE A 140 1.45 14.04 -7.53
CA ILE A 140 0.49 13.65 -8.58
C ILE A 140 1.15 12.57 -9.44
N TYR A 141 0.54 11.39 -9.55
CA TYR A 141 0.96 10.39 -10.52
C TYR A 141 0.31 10.69 -11.86
N GLU A 142 1.05 11.37 -12.75
CA GLU A 142 0.57 11.67 -14.12
C GLU A 142 0.41 10.36 -14.91
N GLU A 143 1.40 9.47 -14.80
CA GLU A 143 1.42 8.19 -15.50
C GLU A 143 2.13 7.13 -14.66
N VAL A 144 1.54 5.94 -14.59
CA VAL A 144 2.18 4.73 -14.06
C VAL A 144 2.11 3.64 -15.11
N SER A 145 3.27 3.13 -15.51
CA SER A 145 3.40 2.02 -16.44
C SER A 145 4.08 0.83 -15.76
N VAL A 146 3.45 -0.34 -15.82
CA VAL A 146 3.95 -1.59 -15.25
C VAL A 146 4.04 -2.64 -16.34
N LEU A 147 5.17 -3.31 -16.48
CA LEU A 147 5.35 -4.48 -17.34
C LEU A 147 5.86 -5.65 -16.51
N THR A 148 5.06 -6.69 -16.38
CA THR A 148 5.48 -7.96 -15.81
C THR A 148 5.87 -8.93 -16.92
N VAL A 149 7.05 -9.51 -16.82
CA VAL A 149 7.57 -10.53 -17.75
C VAL A 149 7.50 -11.89 -17.07
N VAL A 150 6.82 -12.82 -17.73
CA VAL A 150 6.69 -14.22 -17.34
C VAL A 150 7.46 -15.05 -18.37
N GLU A 151 8.42 -15.85 -17.92
CA GLU A 151 9.24 -16.72 -18.78
C GLU A 151 9.07 -18.16 -18.35
N ASN A 152 8.65 -19.03 -19.28
CA ASN A 152 8.42 -20.45 -18.99
C ASN A 152 7.56 -20.68 -17.74
N ARG A 153 6.43 -19.97 -17.65
CA ARG A 153 5.45 -19.98 -16.53
C ARG A 153 5.88 -19.25 -15.26
N HIS A 154 7.14 -18.80 -15.13
CA HIS A 154 7.64 -18.19 -13.89
C HIS A 154 7.87 -16.68 -14.05
N TRP A 155 7.73 -15.97 -12.94
CA TRP A 155 8.01 -14.54 -12.89
C TRP A 155 9.51 -14.29 -13.12
N LYS A 156 9.84 -13.56 -14.17
CA LYS A 156 11.21 -13.16 -14.51
C LYS A 156 11.57 -11.78 -13.96
N ALA A 157 10.72 -10.80 -14.20
CA ALA A 157 10.94 -9.43 -13.77
C ALA A 157 9.65 -8.60 -13.88
N THR A 158 9.58 -7.52 -13.12
CA THR A 158 8.61 -6.43 -13.32
C THR A 158 9.36 -5.13 -13.52
N TYR A 159 9.00 -4.38 -14.54
CA TYR A 159 9.54 -3.05 -14.84
C TYR A 159 8.45 -2.02 -14.54
N GLU A 160 8.81 -0.98 -13.82
CA GLU A 160 7.90 0.11 -13.51
C GLU A 160 8.49 1.47 -13.90
N HIS A 161 7.61 2.29 -14.43
CA HIS A 161 7.88 3.69 -14.72
C HIS A 161 6.72 4.52 -14.18
N HIS A 162 7.03 5.44 -13.29
CA HIS A 162 6.10 6.39 -12.72
C HIS A 162 6.54 7.79 -13.11
N ARG A 163 5.68 8.53 -13.78
CA ARG A 163 5.86 9.96 -14.00
C ARG A 163 5.12 10.70 -12.91
N LEU A 164 5.87 11.44 -12.11
CA LEU A 164 5.40 12.15 -10.94
C LEU A 164 5.45 13.64 -11.21
N ALA A 165 4.46 14.38 -10.75
CA ALA A 165 4.52 15.83 -10.59
C ALA A 165 4.36 16.18 -9.11
N THR A 166 5.16 17.09 -8.62
CA THR A 166 5.07 17.61 -7.26
C THR A 166 4.22 18.87 -7.21
N SER A 167 3.50 19.07 -6.12
CA SER A 167 2.70 20.26 -5.85
C SER A 167 3.09 20.97 -4.56
N GLU A 168 4.13 20.48 -3.91
CA GLU A 168 4.69 21.05 -2.67
C GLU A 168 6.21 21.03 -2.75
N ASP A 169 6.84 22.05 -2.19
CA ASP A 169 8.27 22.09 -1.96
C ASP A 169 8.65 21.16 -0.81
N SER A 170 9.89 20.71 -0.83
CA SER A 170 10.51 19.94 0.26
C SER A 170 10.04 18.50 0.48
N LEU A 171 9.44 17.85 -0.51
CA LEU A 171 9.23 16.41 -0.45
C LEU A 171 10.58 15.67 -0.55
N GLU A 172 10.95 14.96 0.49
CA GLU A 172 12.27 14.30 0.56
C GLU A 172 12.28 12.94 -0.13
N TYR A 173 11.14 12.24 -0.19
CA TYR A 173 11.06 10.91 -0.77
C TYR A 173 9.67 10.53 -1.25
N VAL A 174 9.62 9.52 -2.12
CA VAL A 174 8.40 8.80 -2.51
C VAL A 174 8.46 7.40 -1.94
N THR A 175 7.36 6.90 -1.37
CA THR A 175 7.28 5.52 -0.90
C THR A 175 6.51 4.65 -1.87
N ILE A 176 7.08 3.50 -2.22
CA ILE A 176 6.37 2.47 -2.99
C ILE A 176 6.55 1.13 -2.29
N GLY A 177 5.45 0.55 -1.90
CA GLY A 177 5.45 -0.72 -1.23
C GLY A 177 5.20 -1.92 -2.12
N ARG A 178 5.67 -3.08 -1.66
CA ARG A 178 5.47 -4.38 -2.30
C ARG A 178 4.94 -5.38 -1.30
N SER A 179 3.90 -6.08 -1.69
CA SER A 179 3.31 -7.18 -0.89
C SER A 179 3.94 -8.54 -1.21
N TYR A 180 5.05 -8.56 -1.92
CA TYR A 180 5.81 -9.77 -2.25
C TYR A 180 7.32 -9.48 -2.18
N PRO A 181 8.14 -10.46 -1.83
CA PRO A 181 9.58 -10.29 -1.79
C PRO A 181 10.11 -10.04 -3.21
N GLY A 182 11.09 -9.16 -3.33
CA GLY A 182 11.73 -8.87 -4.61
C GLY A 182 12.89 -7.92 -4.43
N ILE A 183 13.89 -8.06 -5.30
CA ILE A 183 15.05 -7.16 -5.37
C ILE A 183 14.69 -6.00 -6.29
N VAL A 184 14.64 -4.80 -5.72
CA VAL A 184 14.34 -3.57 -6.45
C VAL A 184 15.64 -2.90 -6.88
N THR A 185 15.78 -2.67 -8.19
CA THR A 185 16.95 -2.03 -8.78
C THR A 185 16.51 -0.76 -9.52
N PRO A 186 16.97 0.43 -9.09
CA PRO A 186 16.72 1.69 -9.81
C PRO A 186 17.28 1.64 -11.23
N SER A 187 16.61 2.30 -12.16
CA SER A 187 17.13 2.50 -13.51
C SER A 187 18.04 3.74 -13.54
N SER A 188 19.15 3.64 -14.26
CA SER A 188 20.03 4.80 -14.51
C SER A 188 19.39 5.90 -15.37
N LYS A 189 18.21 5.63 -15.94
CA LYS A 189 17.41 6.59 -16.72
C LYS A 189 16.32 7.27 -15.88
N GLY A 190 16.23 6.97 -14.58
CA GLY A 190 15.31 7.59 -13.65
C GLY A 190 16.02 8.61 -12.75
N ASP A 191 15.23 9.47 -12.13
CA ASP A 191 15.73 10.55 -11.29
C ASP A 191 16.02 10.13 -9.84
N PHE A 192 15.77 8.86 -9.49
CA PHE A 192 15.74 8.39 -8.09
C PHE A 192 16.73 7.27 -7.80
N LYS A 193 17.21 7.28 -6.56
CA LYS A 193 17.86 6.15 -5.86
C LYS A 193 16.89 5.58 -4.82
N VAL A 194 17.07 4.33 -4.43
CA VAL A 194 16.20 3.63 -3.48
C VAL A 194 16.95 3.30 -2.19
N ASN A 195 16.25 3.47 -1.07
CA ASN A 195 16.60 2.90 0.22
C ASN A 195 15.52 1.88 0.60
N THR A 196 15.90 0.64 0.79
CA THR A 196 14.98 -0.47 1.10
C THR A 196 15.08 -0.80 2.58
N ARG A 197 13.93 -0.90 3.25
CA ARG A 197 13.85 -1.29 4.66
C ARG A 197 12.93 -2.52 4.79
N PRO A 198 13.37 -3.56 5.52
CA PRO A 198 12.51 -4.69 5.83
C PRO A 198 11.35 -4.24 6.75
N VAL A 199 10.18 -4.81 6.53
CA VAL A 199 9.03 -4.62 7.42
C VAL A 199 8.94 -5.81 8.35
N ASP A 200 9.10 -5.58 9.63
CA ASP A 200 9.12 -6.62 10.66
C ASP A 200 7.85 -7.48 10.62
N GLY A 201 8.05 -8.79 10.47
CA GLY A 201 6.99 -9.80 10.52
C GLY A 201 6.08 -9.87 9.28
N ALA A 202 6.29 -9.05 8.25
CA ALA A 202 5.40 -8.97 7.11
C ALA A 202 5.90 -9.69 5.84
N GLY A 203 7.16 -10.10 5.79
CA GLY A 203 7.77 -10.77 4.63
C GLY A 203 7.92 -9.89 3.38
N TRP A 204 7.80 -8.59 3.50
CA TRP A 204 8.02 -7.63 2.43
C TRP A 204 8.91 -6.46 2.85
N ASN A 205 9.32 -5.63 1.87
CA ASN A 205 10.15 -4.45 2.08
C ASN A 205 9.41 -3.16 1.73
N ASP A 206 9.74 -2.08 2.45
CA ASP A 206 9.41 -0.71 2.10
C ASP A 206 10.54 -0.09 1.31
N HIS A 207 10.20 0.58 0.22
CA HIS A 207 11.14 1.24 -0.67
C HIS A 207 10.93 2.75 -0.60
N PHE A 208 11.96 3.45 -0.14
CA PHE A 208 12.00 4.91 -0.05
C PHE A 208 12.84 5.44 -1.21
N TRP A 209 12.23 6.22 -2.08
CA TRP A 209 12.83 6.74 -3.28
C TRP A 209 13.22 8.20 -3.08
N HIS A 210 14.50 8.50 -3.12
CA HIS A 210 15.07 9.84 -2.99
C HIS A 210 15.66 10.28 -4.32
N LEU A 211 15.68 11.58 -4.60
CA LEU A 211 16.35 12.10 -5.79
C LEU A 211 17.82 11.65 -5.81
N ASN A 212 18.25 11.20 -6.99
CA ASN A 212 19.63 10.80 -7.22
C ASN A 212 20.48 12.01 -7.57
N THR A 213 20.87 12.77 -6.56
CA THR A 213 21.78 13.90 -6.71
C THR A 213 23.22 13.45 -6.48
N GLU A 214 24.18 14.07 -7.17
CA GLU A 214 25.62 13.79 -6.97
C GLU A 214 26.11 14.23 -5.59
N ARG A 215 25.31 14.97 -4.84
CA ARG A 215 25.62 15.44 -3.49
C ARG A 215 25.32 14.37 -2.45
N THR A 216 26.11 14.37 -1.39
CA THR A 216 25.93 13.44 -0.26
C THR A 216 24.67 13.72 0.55
N ALA A 217 24.07 14.92 0.43
CA ALA A 217 22.80 15.25 1.04
C ALA A 217 21.63 14.91 0.10
N THR A 218 20.54 14.37 0.64
CA THR A 218 19.29 14.21 -0.08
C THR A 218 18.70 15.58 -0.37
N GLU A 219 18.57 15.95 -1.66
CA GLU A 219 17.87 17.16 -2.04
C GLU A 219 16.37 16.85 -2.11
N PRO A 220 15.50 17.72 -1.57
CA PRO A 220 14.06 17.55 -1.69
C PRO A 220 13.61 17.81 -3.12
N MET A 221 12.48 17.17 -3.48
CA MET A 221 11.79 17.46 -4.74
C MET A 221 11.24 18.89 -4.69
N GLN A 222 11.28 19.56 -5.84
CA GLN A 222 10.82 20.96 -6.00
C GLN A 222 9.36 21.00 -6.44
N ASP A 223 8.62 22.00 -5.98
CA ASP A 223 7.24 22.25 -6.41
C ASP A 223 7.11 22.35 -7.94
N ARG A 224 5.99 21.88 -8.46
CA ARG A 224 5.62 21.91 -9.89
C ARG A 224 6.66 21.30 -10.83
N THR A 225 7.48 20.41 -10.32
CA THR A 225 8.52 19.73 -11.08
C THR A 225 8.10 18.30 -11.39
N ARG A 226 8.45 17.82 -12.58
CA ARG A 226 8.20 16.47 -13.02
C ARG A 226 9.43 15.61 -12.83
N TYR A 227 9.21 14.38 -12.37
CA TYR A 227 10.24 13.40 -12.14
C TYR A 227 9.87 12.05 -12.72
N ASP A 228 10.87 11.33 -13.22
CA ASP A 228 10.74 9.96 -13.72
C ASP A 228 11.32 8.96 -12.70
N LEU A 229 10.43 8.21 -12.05
CA LEU A 229 10.81 7.10 -11.19
C LEU A 229 10.75 5.80 -12.00
N ARG A 230 11.92 5.19 -12.24
CA ARG A 230 12.05 3.98 -13.05
C ARG A 230 12.85 2.92 -12.31
N PHE A 231 12.34 1.70 -12.30
CA PHE A 231 13.01 0.59 -11.64
C PHE A 231 12.59 -0.77 -12.20
N ARG A 232 13.38 -1.77 -11.85
CA ARG A 232 13.12 -3.18 -12.10
C ARG A 232 13.03 -3.93 -10.80
N ILE A 233 12.15 -4.94 -10.77
CA ILE A 233 12.01 -5.87 -9.65
C ILE A 233 12.27 -7.28 -10.19
N THR A 234 13.08 -8.05 -9.48
CA THR A 234 13.35 -9.46 -9.79
C THR A 234 13.11 -10.32 -8.54
N SER A 235 12.92 -11.62 -8.75
CA SER A 235 12.88 -12.57 -7.64
C SER A 235 14.20 -12.53 -6.86
N PRO A 236 14.19 -12.66 -5.54
CA PRO A 236 15.39 -12.98 -4.79
C PRO A 236 15.90 -14.37 -5.22
N ASP A 237 17.21 -14.52 -5.26
CA ASP A 237 17.85 -15.83 -5.50
C ASP A 237 18.02 -16.52 -4.13
N ASP A 238 16.95 -17.08 -3.64
CA ASP A 238 16.90 -17.78 -2.34
C ASP A 238 17.01 -19.31 -2.46
N GLY A 239 17.23 -19.80 -3.70
CA GLY A 239 17.33 -21.23 -4.01
C GLY A 239 15.99 -21.96 -3.97
N SER A 240 14.87 -21.28 -3.78
CA SER A 240 13.54 -21.89 -3.87
C SER A 240 13.16 -22.13 -5.35
N GLU A 241 12.47 -23.26 -5.59
CA GLU A 241 11.89 -23.51 -6.90
C GLU A 241 10.68 -22.58 -7.09
N PRO A 242 10.68 -21.69 -8.12
CA PRO A 242 9.62 -20.73 -8.28
C PRO A 242 8.30 -21.43 -8.67
N GLU A 243 7.21 -21.01 -8.04
CA GLU A 243 5.87 -21.46 -8.44
C GLU A 243 5.44 -20.82 -9.77
N PRO A 244 4.64 -21.52 -10.60
CA PRO A 244 4.07 -20.94 -11.80
C PRO A 244 3.21 -19.71 -11.46
N MET A 245 3.50 -18.60 -12.12
CA MET A 245 2.77 -17.36 -11.92
C MET A 245 1.41 -17.42 -12.64
N THR A 246 0.36 -16.99 -11.95
CA THR A 246 -1.02 -16.97 -12.50
C THR A 246 -1.71 -15.61 -12.38
N LEU A 247 -1.00 -14.61 -11.85
CA LEU A 247 -1.55 -13.30 -11.53
C LEU A 247 -0.50 -12.21 -11.67
N ALA A 248 -0.80 -11.14 -12.41
CA ALA A 248 -0.06 -9.89 -12.40
C ALA A 248 -1.02 -8.73 -12.10
N SER A 249 -0.86 -8.09 -10.96
CA SER A 249 -1.74 -7.00 -10.55
C SER A 249 -1.01 -5.89 -9.81
N ARG A 250 -1.59 -4.71 -9.86
CA ARG A 250 -1.08 -3.54 -9.18
C ARG A 250 -2.22 -2.75 -8.52
N ALA A 251 -2.06 -2.45 -7.25
CA ALA A 251 -2.78 -1.37 -6.60
C ALA A 251 -1.86 -0.15 -6.55
N LEU A 252 -2.38 1.00 -6.94
CA LEU A 252 -1.68 2.27 -6.80
C LEU A 252 -1.90 2.80 -5.38
N HIS A 253 -0.92 3.52 -4.83
CA HIS A 253 -1.09 4.19 -3.53
C HIS A 253 -2.01 5.39 -3.67
N HIS A 254 -1.80 6.14 -4.74
CA HIS A 254 -2.47 7.39 -5.01
C HIS A 254 -3.21 7.29 -6.33
N ARG A 255 -4.13 8.23 -6.56
CA ARG A 255 -4.78 8.38 -7.86
C ARG A 255 -3.73 8.60 -8.95
N SER A 256 -3.86 7.90 -10.07
CA SER A 256 -3.06 8.10 -11.27
C SER A 256 -3.95 8.57 -12.42
N LEU A 257 -3.51 9.59 -13.15
CA LEU A 257 -4.26 10.10 -14.30
C LEU A 257 -4.25 9.11 -15.46
N LEU A 258 -3.14 8.40 -15.64
CA LEU A 258 -3.00 7.33 -16.61
C LEU A 258 -2.28 6.14 -15.98
N PHE A 259 -2.88 4.96 -16.07
CA PHE A 259 -2.29 3.71 -15.60
C PHE A 259 -2.27 2.69 -16.73
N THR A 260 -1.10 2.12 -17.00
CA THR A 260 -0.94 1.05 -17.98
C THR A 260 -0.26 -0.14 -17.33
N ILE A 261 -0.93 -1.28 -17.31
CA ILE A 261 -0.34 -2.56 -16.90
C ILE A 261 -0.25 -3.51 -18.09
N ARG A 262 0.88 -4.19 -18.20
CA ARG A 262 1.16 -5.18 -19.25
C ARG A 262 1.70 -6.45 -18.61
N VAL A 263 1.36 -7.57 -19.20
CA VAL A 263 2.03 -8.86 -18.94
C VAL A 263 2.49 -9.43 -20.27
N GLY A 264 3.77 -9.76 -20.36
CA GLY A 264 4.39 -10.37 -21.52
C GLY A 264 4.87 -11.78 -21.21
N PHE A 265 4.57 -12.73 -22.07
CA PHE A 265 4.94 -14.14 -21.94
C PHE A 265 6.05 -14.49 -22.91
N ILE A 266 7.10 -15.16 -22.40
CA ILE A 266 8.24 -15.67 -23.15
C ILE A 266 8.26 -17.20 -23.00
N GLY A 267 8.28 -17.92 -24.10
CA GLY A 267 8.14 -19.38 -24.10
C GLY A 267 6.68 -19.80 -23.97
N ASP A 268 6.31 -20.43 -22.86
CA ASP A 268 4.95 -20.90 -22.62
C ASP A 268 3.94 -19.74 -22.59
N GLN A 269 2.79 -19.97 -23.22
CA GLN A 269 1.66 -19.03 -23.19
C GLN A 269 0.51 -19.61 -22.37
N PRO A 270 -0.27 -18.76 -21.68
CA PRO A 270 -1.43 -19.23 -20.92
C PRO A 270 -2.55 -19.75 -21.83
N ALA A 271 -3.25 -20.79 -21.37
CA ALA A 271 -4.43 -21.33 -22.05
C ALA A 271 -5.60 -20.33 -22.05
N SER A 272 -5.68 -19.53 -21.02
CA SER A 272 -6.69 -18.48 -20.90
C SER A 272 -6.15 -17.32 -20.08
N ILE A 273 -6.51 -16.09 -20.45
CA ILE A 273 -6.15 -14.88 -19.74
C ILE A 273 -7.38 -13.96 -19.63
N TRP A 274 -7.54 -13.31 -18.48
CA TRP A 274 -8.61 -12.35 -18.27
C TRP A 274 -8.11 -11.14 -17.47
N LYS A 275 -8.75 -10.00 -17.69
CA LYS A 275 -8.47 -8.75 -16.97
C LYS A 275 -9.42 -8.58 -15.79
N PHE A 276 -8.98 -7.79 -14.82
CA PHE A 276 -9.84 -7.27 -13.76
C PHE A 276 -9.45 -5.83 -13.42
N GLU A 277 -10.44 -5.05 -13.02
CA GLU A 277 -10.33 -3.62 -12.76
C GLU A 277 -11.02 -3.29 -11.44
N GLY A 278 -10.41 -2.42 -10.63
CA GLY A 278 -11.01 -1.94 -9.39
C GLY A 278 -11.29 -3.01 -8.34
N ALA A 279 -10.55 -4.12 -8.34
CA ALA A 279 -10.76 -5.20 -7.39
C ALA A 279 -10.24 -4.86 -5.99
N SER A 280 -11.01 -5.18 -4.96
CA SER A 280 -10.50 -5.16 -3.58
C SER A 280 -9.44 -6.26 -3.38
N PRO A 281 -8.57 -6.15 -2.36
CA PRO A 281 -7.58 -7.20 -2.06
C PRO A 281 -8.17 -8.59 -1.89
N PHE A 282 -9.42 -8.67 -1.41
CA PHE A 282 -10.13 -9.93 -1.15
C PHE A 282 -10.88 -10.49 -2.36
N ALA A 283 -11.18 -9.64 -3.36
CA ALA A 283 -11.98 -10.01 -4.53
C ALA A 283 -11.11 -10.26 -5.78
N ARG A 284 -9.80 -10.24 -5.68
CA ARG A 284 -8.89 -10.48 -6.79
C ARG A 284 -8.34 -11.92 -6.79
N PRO A 285 -8.11 -12.51 -8.00
CA PRO A 285 -8.61 -12.01 -9.27
C PRO A 285 -10.13 -12.24 -9.36
N HIS A 286 -10.83 -11.39 -10.08
CA HIS A 286 -12.21 -11.70 -10.47
C HIS A 286 -12.22 -12.99 -11.29
N ALA A 287 -13.29 -13.77 -11.18
CA ALA A 287 -13.44 -14.99 -11.98
C ALA A 287 -13.48 -14.68 -13.49
N ALA A 288 -12.91 -15.59 -14.29
CA ALA A 288 -13.01 -15.49 -15.75
C ALA A 288 -14.48 -15.59 -16.20
N ASN A 289 -14.86 -14.71 -17.12
CA ASN A 289 -16.17 -14.73 -17.78
C ASN A 289 -16.04 -14.21 -19.22
N GLU A 290 -17.10 -14.20 -19.98
CA GLU A 290 -17.09 -13.77 -21.39
C GLU A 290 -16.71 -12.27 -21.58
N TYR A 291 -16.93 -11.42 -20.57
CA TYR A 291 -16.70 -9.97 -20.66
C TYR A 291 -15.27 -9.57 -20.28
N ASN A 292 -14.58 -10.36 -19.47
CA ASN A 292 -13.24 -10.03 -18.98
C ASN A 292 -12.13 -10.85 -19.62
N ARG A 293 -12.43 -11.92 -20.38
CA ARG A 293 -11.46 -12.66 -21.18
C ARG A 293 -10.85 -11.76 -22.25
N ILE A 294 -9.57 -11.91 -22.45
CA ILE A 294 -8.81 -11.17 -23.46
C ILE A 294 -7.90 -12.12 -24.24
N HIS A 295 -7.36 -11.61 -25.34
CA HIS A 295 -6.37 -12.33 -26.16
C HIS A 295 -5.03 -11.62 -26.07
N LEU A 296 -3.96 -12.40 -26.16
CA LEU A 296 -2.62 -11.86 -26.28
C LEU A 296 -2.43 -11.25 -27.70
N ASP A 297 -1.62 -10.20 -27.76
CA ASP A 297 -1.18 -9.67 -29.05
C ASP A 297 -0.18 -10.60 -29.75
N ALA A 298 0.24 -10.24 -30.96
CA ALA A 298 1.19 -11.02 -31.75
C ALA A 298 2.59 -11.19 -31.09
N ARG A 299 2.86 -10.46 -30.01
CA ARG A 299 4.10 -10.54 -29.23
C ARG A 299 3.92 -11.32 -27.94
N GLY A 300 2.77 -11.96 -27.74
CA GLY A 300 2.45 -12.66 -26.49
C GLY A 300 2.22 -11.72 -25.30
N THR A 301 1.70 -10.52 -25.55
CA THR A 301 1.51 -9.51 -24.50
C THR A 301 0.03 -9.16 -24.34
N ALA A 302 -0.42 -9.01 -23.10
CA ALA A 302 -1.69 -8.40 -22.76
C ALA A 302 -1.44 -6.99 -22.21
N THR A 303 -2.31 -6.04 -22.57
CA THR A 303 -2.23 -4.63 -22.14
C THR A 303 -3.58 -4.15 -21.64
N LEU A 304 -3.59 -3.49 -20.49
CA LEU A 304 -4.73 -2.79 -19.93
C LEU A 304 -4.31 -1.34 -19.64
N THR A 305 -5.04 -0.37 -20.20
CA THR A 305 -4.81 1.05 -19.96
C THR A 305 -6.07 1.67 -19.38
N LEU A 306 -5.93 2.30 -18.24
CA LEU A 306 -7.01 2.93 -17.49
C LEU A 306 -6.70 4.40 -17.28
N ARG A 307 -7.74 5.23 -17.25
CA ARG A 307 -7.66 6.65 -16.92
C ARG A 307 -8.27 6.90 -15.56
N ASP A 308 -7.68 7.84 -14.84
CA ASP A 308 -8.25 8.34 -13.60
C ASP A 308 -8.47 7.23 -12.56
N VAL A 309 -7.42 6.46 -12.32
CA VAL A 309 -7.45 5.28 -11.45
C VAL A 309 -7.31 5.68 -9.99
N PRO A 310 -8.29 5.41 -9.13
CA PRO A 310 -8.19 5.68 -7.70
C PRO A 310 -7.13 4.79 -7.04
N GLY A 311 -6.55 5.28 -5.94
CA GLY A 311 -5.65 4.49 -5.10
C GLY A 311 -6.36 3.36 -4.36
N GLY A 312 -5.61 2.35 -3.97
CA GLY A 312 -6.06 1.26 -3.09
C GLY A 312 -6.77 0.09 -3.76
N LEU A 313 -7.14 0.20 -5.04
CA LEU A 313 -7.80 -0.87 -5.79
C LEU A 313 -6.84 -1.55 -6.76
N PHE A 314 -6.99 -2.87 -6.90
CA PHE A 314 -6.16 -3.70 -7.76
C PHE A 314 -6.69 -3.74 -9.19
N ASN A 315 -5.77 -3.56 -10.13
CA ASN A 315 -6.03 -3.72 -11.56
C ASN A 315 -4.97 -4.67 -12.13
N GLY A 316 -5.35 -5.50 -13.09
CA GLY A 316 -4.39 -6.43 -13.67
C GLY A 316 -4.99 -7.56 -14.48
N PHE A 317 -4.20 -8.63 -14.54
CA PHE A 317 -4.51 -9.84 -15.29
C PHE A 317 -4.35 -11.07 -14.42
N ALA A 318 -5.20 -12.05 -14.65
CA ALA A 318 -5.01 -13.41 -14.18
C ALA A 318 -5.12 -14.38 -15.36
N TRP A 319 -4.53 -15.56 -15.22
CA TRP A 319 -4.49 -16.55 -16.28
C TRP A 319 -4.41 -17.97 -15.74
N GLY A 320 -4.79 -18.91 -16.60
CA GLY A 320 -4.63 -20.34 -16.36
C GLY A 320 -3.65 -20.95 -17.36
N TRP A 321 -2.82 -21.88 -16.90
CA TRP A 321 -1.95 -22.70 -17.70
C TRP A 321 -2.69 -23.98 -18.11
N ASP A 322 -2.35 -24.54 -19.28
CA ASP A 322 -2.75 -25.90 -19.60
C ASP A 322 -2.10 -26.88 -18.61
N THR A 323 -2.88 -27.83 -18.13
CA THR A 323 -2.43 -28.92 -17.25
C THR A 323 -1.55 -29.91 -18.01
#